data_bc4f0255c48c76951396c4fd67354f05
#
_entry.id   bc4f0255c48c76951396c4fd67354f05
#
_cell.length_a   1.000
_cell.length_b   1.000
_cell.length_c   1.000
_cell.angle_alpha   90.00
_cell.angle_beta   90.00
_cell.angle_gamma   90.00
#
_symmetry.space_group_name_H-M   'P 1'
#
loop_
_entity.id
_entity.type
_entity.pdbx_description
1 polymer ?
#
loop_
_entity_poly.entity_id
_entity_poly.type
_entity_poly.pdbx_seq_one_letter_code
_entity_poly.pdbx_strand_id
1 'polypeptide(L)'
;YPEGLVLKIYPNKIGGQVDIINGLNHYIGMQTLHAENFIEFTILPYIIGFYALLVLSAAFIAKRKYLNWVFGAFVFFGIIAMVDFWKWEYDYGHNLDPNAAIKVPGMAYQPPLIGFKQLLNFGAYSIPALGGWLFISSGLLLLIAVLKENKFFNRFKKKGPIAVASIASIFLLVSCRSNGPVPVILDKDACEFCKMNISDAHFMTELITQKGRVYKFDDISCMLKYAETVDKGTIKNFYVGNVEKSNEFIDATTAW
;
A
#
# COMPACT_ATOMS: atom_id res chain seq x y z
N TYR A 1 -13.51 10.40 12.89
CA TYR A 1 -13.50 8.93 12.84
C TYR A 1 -12.08 8.43 13.11
N PRO A 2 -11.71 8.21 14.37
CA PRO A 2 -10.37 7.76 14.75
C PRO A 2 -10.02 6.37 14.20
N GLU A 3 -11.06 5.55 13.90
CA GLU A 3 -10.92 4.21 13.34
C GLU A 3 -10.69 4.21 11.82
N GLY A 4 -10.76 5.37 11.18
CA GLY A 4 -10.76 5.52 9.74
C GLY A 4 -12.09 5.14 9.09
N LEU A 5 -12.17 5.35 7.76
CA LEU A 5 -13.29 4.95 6.92
C LEU A 5 -12.83 3.89 5.93
N VAL A 6 -13.65 2.88 5.72
CA VAL A 6 -13.32 1.76 4.83
C VAL A 6 -14.21 1.76 3.60
N LEU A 7 -13.59 1.89 2.42
CA LEU A 7 -14.21 1.63 1.13
C LEU A 7 -13.81 0.23 0.66
N LYS A 8 -14.77 -0.61 0.33
CA LYS A 8 -14.53 -1.96 -0.21
C LYS A 8 -15.04 -2.05 -1.64
N ILE A 9 -14.16 -2.39 -2.55
CA ILE A 9 -14.50 -2.60 -3.96
C ILE A 9 -14.61 -4.11 -4.21
N TYR A 10 -15.83 -4.53 -4.55
CA TYR A 10 -16.13 -5.91 -4.94
C TYR A 10 -16.25 -6.01 -6.46
N PRO A 11 -16.20 -7.20 -7.05
CA PRO A 11 -16.37 -7.34 -8.49
C PRO A 11 -17.71 -6.82 -9.04
N ASN A 12 -18.73 -6.72 -8.21
CA ASN A 12 -20.11 -6.37 -8.61
C ASN A 12 -20.75 -5.25 -7.78
N LYS A 13 -20.03 -4.65 -6.84
CA LYS A 13 -20.58 -3.58 -5.98
C LYS A 13 -19.50 -2.83 -5.21
N ILE A 14 -19.88 -1.71 -4.67
CA ILE A 14 -19.10 -0.97 -3.66
C ILE A 14 -19.69 -1.28 -2.28
N GLY A 15 -18.87 -1.33 -1.25
CA GLY A 15 -19.29 -1.56 0.14
C GLY A 15 -18.41 -0.82 1.13
N GLY A 16 -18.66 -1.01 2.42
CA GLY A 16 -18.04 -0.24 3.50
C GLY A 16 -18.91 0.97 3.87
N GLN A 17 -18.27 2.06 4.32
CA GLN A 17 -18.97 3.26 4.77
C GLN A 17 -19.18 4.27 3.63
N VAL A 18 -19.77 3.81 2.52
CA VAL A 18 -19.91 4.59 1.27
C VAL A 18 -20.67 5.89 1.49
N ASP A 19 -21.76 5.88 2.26
CA ASP A 19 -22.58 7.07 2.50
C ASP A 19 -21.81 8.16 3.25
N ILE A 20 -20.99 7.77 4.23
CA ILE A 20 -20.15 8.70 4.99
C ILE A 20 -19.06 9.28 4.06
N ILE A 21 -18.43 8.43 3.25
CA ILE A 21 -17.43 8.85 2.27
C ILE A 21 -18.05 9.81 1.26
N ASN A 22 -19.23 9.52 0.73
CA ASN A 22 -19.94 10.40 -0.19
C ASN A 22 -20.31 11.75 0.45
N GLY A 23 -20.68 11.74 1.74
CA GLY A 23 -20.89 12.97 2.50
C GLY A 23 -19.63 13.83 2.58
N LEU A 24 -18.47 13.23 2.87
CA LEU A 24 -17.17 13.93 2.89
C LEU A 24 -16.76 14.42 1.50
N ASN A 25 -16.95 13.60 0.47
CA ASN A 25 -16.68 13.95 -0.91
C ASN A 25 -17.42 15.21 -1.35
N HIS A 26 -18.68 15.33 -0.97
CA HIS A 26 -19.48 16.50 -1.29
C HIS A 26 -18.87 17.81 -0.75
N TYR A 27 -18.29 17.81 0.44
CA TYR A 27 -17.66 19.00 1.02
C TYR A 27 -16.39 19.44 0.32
N ILE A 28 -15.59 18.49 -0.18
CA ILE A 28 -14.31 18.75 -0.84
C ILE A 28 -14.41 18.73 -2.37
N GLY A 29 -15.61 18.55 -2.92
CA GLY A 29 -15.90 18.58 -4.35
C GLY A 29 -15.53 17.33 -5.11
N MET A 30 -15.25 16.22 -4.43
CA MET A 30 -15.05 14.92 -5.09
C MET A 30 -16.40 14.33 -5.51
N GLN A 31 -16.37 13.50 -6.54
CA GLN A 31 -17.56 12.81 -7.04
C GLN A 31 -18.10 11.83 -6.01
N THR A 32 -19.43 11.67 -5.99
CA THR A 32 -20.07 10.64 -5.18
C THR A 32 -19.93 9.27 -5.84
N LEU A 33 -19.68 8.26 -5.00
CA LEU A 33 -19.49 6.88 -5.42
C LEU A 33 -20.82 6.15 -5.46
N HIS A 34 -21.27 5.79 -6.65
CA HIS A 34 -22.45 4.95 -6.88
C HIS A 34 -22.06 3.79 -7.79
N ALA A 35 -22.36 2.56 -7.38
CA ALA A 35 -21.99 1.36 -8.16
C ALA A 35 -22.57 1.37 -9.59
N GLU A 36 -23.69 2.03 -9.78
CA GLU A 36 -24.40 2.16 -11.07
C GLU A 36 -23.62 2.97 -12.10
N ASN A 37 -22.71 3.85 -11.66
CA ASN A 37 -21.89 4.68 -12.53
C ASN A 37 -20.71 3.92 -13.14
N PHE A 38 -20.47 2.68 -12.71
CA PHE A 38 -19.33 1.86 -13.14
C PHE A 38 -19.80 0.64 -13.90
N ILE A 39 -19.61 0.64 -15.21
CA ILE A 39 -19.93 -0.51 -16.07
C ILE A 39 -19.11 -1.76 -15.71
N GLU A 40 -17.94 -1.53 -15.11
CA GLU A 40 -17.00 -2.56 -14.65
C GLU A 40 -17.68 -3.53 -13.67
N PHE A 41 -18.51 -3.04 -12.75
CA PHE A 41 -19.23 -3.89 -11.80
C PHE A 41 -20.25 -4.82 -12.45
N THR A 42 -20.72 -4.47 -13.63
CA THR A 42 -21.62 -5.34 -14.41
C THR A 42 -20.83 -6.39 -15.20
N ILE A 43 -19.66 -6.03 -15.75
CA ILE A 43 -18.91 -6.87 -16.69
C ILE A 43 -17.89 -7.75 -15.95
N LEU A 44 -17.26 -7.22 -14.88
CA LEU A 44 -16.15 -7.89 -14.19
C LEU A 44 -16.45 -9.31 -13.68
N PRO A 45 -17.64 -9.62 -13.12
CA PRO A 45 -17.98 -10.98 -12.72
C PRO A 45 -17.91 -11.99 -13.88
N TYR A 46 -18.36 -11.57 -15.06
CA TYR A 46 -18.31 -12.42 -16.27
C TYR A 46 -16.89 -12.62 -16.77
N ILE A 47 -16.06 -11.56 -16.72
CA ILE A 47 -14.64 -11.64 -17.08
C ILE A 47 -13.92 -12.60 -16.14
N ILE A 48 -14.16 -12.51 -14.83
CA ILE A 48 -13.58 -13.41 -13.84
C ILE A 48 -14.00 -14.86 -14.13
N GLY A 49 -15.28 -15.10 -14.39
CA GLY A 49 -15.80 -16.41 -14.78
C GLY A 49 -15.13 -16.95 -16.05
N PHE A 50 -14.98 -16.11 -17.07
CA PHE A 50 -14.30 -16.47 -18.32
C PHE A 50 -12.83 -16.87 -18.09
N TYR A 51 -12.06 -16.10 -17.31
CA TYR A 51 -10.68 -16.45 -16.97
C TYR A 51 -10.59 -17.72 -16.12
N ALA A 52 -11.52 -17.95 -15.20
CA ALA A 52 -11.59 -19.21 -14.46
C ALA A 52 -11.76 -20.41 -15.39
N LEU A 53 -12.65 -20.32 -16.38
CA LEU A 53 -12.84 -21.34 -17.40
C LEU A 53 -11.60 -21.52 -18.29
N LEU A 54 -10.96 -20.43 -18.70
CA LEU A 54 -9.71 -20.49 -19.47
C LEU A 54 -8.59 -21.21 -18.70
N VAL A 55 -8.41 -20.89 -17.42
CA VAL A 55 -7.39 -21.55 -16.59
C VAL A 55 -7.71 -23.03 -16.40
N LEU A 56 -8.97 -23.38 -16.14
CA LEU A 56 -9.41 -24.78 -16.06
C LEU A 56 -9.17 -25.51 -17.38
N SER A 57 -9.52 -24.91 -18.52
CA SER A 57 -9.27 -25.52 -19.83
C SER A 57 -7.78 -25.74 -20.10
N ALA A 58 -6.91 -24.85 -19.61
CA ALA A 58 -5.46 -25.02 -19.73
C ALA A 58 -4.95 -26.26 -18.98
N ALA A 59 -5.57 -26.57 -17.82
CA ALA A 59 -5.24 -27.79 -17.07
C ALA A 59 -5.63 -29.07 -17.82
N PHE A 60 -6.78 -29.07 -18.53
CA PHE A 60 -7.25 -30.24 -19.33
C PHE A 60 -6.49 -30.40 -20.66
N ILE A 61 -6.26 -29.30 -21.37
CA ILE A 61 -5.59 -29.30 -22.67
C ILE A 61 -4.09 -29.64 -22.53
N ALA A 62 -3.47 -29.27 -21.42
CA ALA A 62 -2.07 -29.55 -21.05
C ALA A 62 -1.04 -29.25 -22.17
N LYS A 63 -1.33 -28.28 -23.07
CA LYS A 63 -0.43 -27.84 -24.13
C LYS A 63 0.36 -26.60 -23.70
N ARG A 64 1.69 -26.66 -23.76
CA ARG A 64 2.61 -25.56 -23.41
C ARG A 64 2.27 -24.23 -24.10
N LYS A 65 1.97 -24.26 -25.42
CA LYS A 65 1.64 -23.04 -26.17
C LYS A 65 0.33 -22.41 -25.66
N TYR A 66 -0.65 -23.23 -25.34
CA TYR A 66 -1.93 -22.77 -24.82
C TYR A 66 -1.79 -22.16 -23.42
N LEU A 67 -1.04 -22.81 -22.53
CA LEU A 67 -0.75 -22.28 -21.19
C LEU A 67 -0.06 -20.90 -21.25
N ASN A 68 0.93 -20.75 -22.13
CA ASN A 68 1.62 -19.46 -22.33
C ASN A 68 0.65 -18.38 -22.82
N TRP A 69 -0.28 -18.74 -23.68
CA TRP A 69 -1.32 -17.82 -24.19
C TRP A 69 -2.29 -17.39 -23.09
N VAL A 70 -2.78 -18.35 -22.29
CA VAL A 70 -3.66 -18.07 -21.14
C VAL A 70 -2.97 -17.17 -20.13
N PHE A 71 -1.71 -17.44 -19.81
CA PHE A 71 -0.92 -16.59 -18.92
C PHE A 71 -0.73 -15.18 -19.51
N GLY A 72 -0.39 -15.07 -20.79
CA GLY A 72 -0.25 -13.78 -21.46
C GLY A 72 -1.55 -12.96 -21.43
N ALA A 73 -2.69 -13.61 -21.71
CA ALA A 73 -4.01 -12.99 -21.63
C ALA A 73 -4.35 -12.53 -20.20
N PHE A 74 -4.02 -13.35 -19.18
CA PHE A 74 -4.23 -13.01 -17.77
C PHE A 74 -3.42 -11.78 -17.34
N VAL A 75 -2.14 -11.73 -17.71
CA VAL A 75 -1.26 -10.58 -17.42
C VAL A 75 -1.76 -9.33 -18.15
N PHE A 76 -2.15 -9.47 -19.41
CA PHE A 76 -2.70 -8.36 -20.21
C PHE A 76 -3.96 -7.78 -19.57
N PHE A 77 -4.89 -8.64 -19.13
CA PHE A 77 -6.05 -8.19 -18.38
C PHE A 77 -5.67 -7.47 -17.09
N GLY A 78 -4.73 -8.01 -16.32
CA GLY A 78 -4.24 -7.36 -15.09
C GLY A 78 -3.68 -5.96 -15.34
N ILE A 79 -2.93 -5.77 -16.42
CA ILE A 79 -2.39 -4.47 -16.81
C ILE A 79 -3.53 -3.49 -17.17
N ILE A 80 -4.50 -3.94 -17.99
CA ILE A 80 -5.66 -3.10 -18.37
C ILE A 80 -6.44 -2.68 -17.13
N ALA A 81 -6.75 -3.63 -16.23
CA ALA A 81 -7.50 -3.34 -15.01
C ALA A 81 -6.77 -2.35 -14.10
N MET A 82 -5.44 -2.44 -13.99
CA MET A 82 -4.65 -1.48 -13.20
C MET A 82 -4.58 -0.10 -13.84
N VAL A 83 -4.47 -0.02 -15.16
CA VAL A 83 -4.48 1.25 -15.90
C VAL A 83 -5.85 1.92 -15.80
N ASP A 84 -6.92 1.16 -15.93
CA ASP A 84 -8.30 1.63 -15.82
C ASP A 84 -8.58 2.16 -14.41
N PHE A 85 -8.21 1.39 -13.38
CA PHE A 85 -8.35 1.79 -11.99
C PHE A 85 -7.54 3.06 -11.67
N TRP A 86 -6.29 3.14 -12.16
CA TRP A 86 -5.47 4.36 -12.01
C TRP A 86 -6.11 5.58 -12.69
N LYS A 87 -6.65 5.41 -13.90
CA LYS A 87 -7.33 6.49 -14.61
C LYS A 87 -8.55 6.98 -13.84
N TRP A 88 -9.34 6.05 -13.32
CA TRP A 88 -10.47 6.40 -12.47
C TRP A 88 -10.04 7.15 -11.19
N GLU A 89 -9.03 6.66 -10.47
CA GLU A 89 -8.49 7.35 -9.28
C GLU A 89 -7.98 8.77 -9.62
N TYR A 90 -7.37 8.91 -10.79
CA TYR A 90 -6.90 10.22 -11.27
C TYR A 90 -8.08 11.17 -11.47
N ASP A 91 -9.09 10.78 -12.23
CA ASP A 91 -10.28 11.60 -12.47
C ASP A 91 -11.02 11.91 -11.15
N TYR A 92 -11.17 10.92 -10.30
CA TYR A 92 -11.81 11.04 -8.99
C TYR A 92 -11.12 12.06 -8.08
N GLY A 93 -9.80 12.10 -8.09
CA GLY A 93 -9.02 13.01 -7.26
C GLY A 93 -8.74 14.39 -7.84
N HIS A 94 -8.88 14.58 -9.17
CA HIS A 94 -8.54 15.84 -9.85
C HIS A 94 -9.75 16.57 -10.40
N ASN A 95 -10.81 15.87 -10.76
CA ASN A 95 -12.02 16.49 -11.33
C ASN A 95 -12.97 16.94 -10.21
N LEU A 96 -12.60 18.02 -9.52
CA LEU A 96 -13.31 18.52 -8.35
C LEU A 96 -14.37 19.54 -8.75
N ASP A 97 -15.50 19.55 -8.04
CA ASP A 97 -16.56 20.56 -8.22
C ASP A 97 -16.02 21.96 -7.85
N PRO A 98 -16.05 22.93 -8.79
CA PRO A 98 -15.62 24.29 -8.51
C PRO A 98 -16.51 25.01 -7.48
N ASN A 99 -17.67 24.48 -7.14
CA ASN A 99 -18.60 25.06 -6.16
C ASN A 99 -18.56 24.38 -4.79
N ALA A 100 -17.60 23.46 -4.56
CA ALA A 100 -17.44 22.78 -3.28
C ALA A 100 -17.28 23.76 -2.11
N ALA A 101 -17.76 23.34 -0.93
CA ALA A 101 -17.68 24.14 0.29
C ALA A 101 -16.25 24.38 0.77
N ILE A 102 -15.38 23.36 0.59
CA ILE A 102 -13.96 23.43 0.97
C ILE A 102 -13.12 23.35 -0.31
N LYS A 103 -12.37 24.42 -0.60
CA LYS A 103 -11.49 24.52 -1.76
C LYS A 103 -10.07 24.80 -1.28
N VAL A 104 -9.14 23.96 -1.67
CA VAL A 104 -7.71 24.21 -1.45
C VAL A 104 -7.06 24.39 -2.83
N PRO A 105 -6.61 25.59 -3.18
CA PRO A 105 -6.04 25.86 -4.50
C PRO A 105 -4.85 24.93 -4.79
N GLY A 106 -4.86 24.29 -5.98
CA GLY A 106 -3.78 23.39 -6.41
C GLY A 106 -3.78 22.00 -5.78
N MET A 107 -4.78 21.66 -4.95
CA MET A 107 -4.89 20.32 -4.35
C MET A 107 -5.61 19.32 -5.25
N ALA A 108 -5.09 18.09 -5.22
CA ALA A 108 -5.73 16.92 -5.77
C ALA A 108 -5.85 15.86 -4.67
N TYR A 109 -7.03 15.25 -4.57
CA TYR A 109 -7.33 14.24 -3.55
C TYR A 109 -7.20 12.81 -4.07
N GLN A 110 -6.33 12.58 -5.04
CA GLN A 110 -6.13 11.26 -5.64
C GLN A 110 -5.55 10.29 -4.59
N PRO A 111 -6.25 9.17 -4.28
CA PRO A 111 -5.73 8.10 -3.44
C PRO A 111 -4.49 7.44 -4.07
N PRO A 112 -3.70 6.68 -3.32
CA PRO A 112 -2.63 5.88 -3.91
C PRO A 112 -3.21 4.63 -4.57
N LEU A 113 -2.70 4.25 -5.73
CA LEU A 113 -3.07 3.00 -6.41
C LEU A 113 -2.82 1.77 -5.52
N ILE A 114 -1.67 1.73 -4.86
CA ILE A 114 -1.31 0.73 -3.84
C ILE A 114 -0.43 1.43 -2.80
N GLY A 115 -0.69 1.14 -1.52
CA GLY A 115 0.11 1.63 -0.39
C GLY A 115 -0.54 2.79 0.34
N PHE A 116 0.26 3.71 0.84
CA PHE A 116 -0.16 4.84 1.66
C PHE A 116 0.16 6.16 0.99
N LYS A 117 -0.76 7.13 1.10
CA LYS A 117 -0.55 8.52 0.71
C LYS A 117 -1.24 9.45 1.70
N GLN A 118 -0.52 10.44 2.17
CA GLN A 118 -1.09 11.51 2.97
C GLN A 118 -1.82 12.50 2.05
N LEU A 119 -3.09 12.76 2.36
CA LEU A 119 -3.96 13.71 1.67
C LEU A 119 -4.41 14.78 2.67
N LEU A 120 -3.72 15.92 2.72
CA LEU A 120 -3.95 16.94 3.75
C LEU A 120 -3.92 16.36 5.17
N ASN A 121 -5.06 16.44 5.87
CA ASN A 121 -5.21 16.04 7.26
C ASN A 121 -5.61 14.56 7.44
N PHE A 122 -5.71 13.78 6.37
CA PHE A 122 -6.05 12.36 6.46
C PHE A 122 -5.12 11.51 5.59
N GLY A 123 -4.90 10.27 6.02
CA GLY A 123 -4.13 9.29 5.27
C GLY A 123 -5.05 8.35 4.49
N ALA A 124 -4.73 8.12 3.22
CA ALA A 124 -5.40 7.14 2.38
C ALA A 124 -4.54 5.87 2.23
N TYR A 125 -5.12 4.72 2.53
CA TYR A 125 -4.51 3.42 2.30
C TYR A 125 -5.27 2.68 1.20
N SER A 126 -4.54 2.19 0.19
CA SER A 126 -5.06 1.28 -0.82
C SER A 126 -4.32 -0.06 -0.73
N ILE A 127 -5.03 -1.09 -0.35
CA ILE A 127 -4.48 -2.45 -0.21
C ILE A 127 -5.41 -3.47 -0.86
N PRO A 128 -4.85 -4.50 -1.53
CA PRO A 128 -5.67 -5.57 -2.07
C PRO A 128 -6.47 -6.28 -0.96
N ALA A 129 -7.78 -6.40 -1.13
CA ALA A 129 -8.61 -7.25 -0.30
C ALA A 129 -8.46 -8.73 -0.72
N LEU A 130 -9.23 -9.64 -0.12
CA LEU A 130 -9.15 -11.07 -0.39
C LEU A 130 -9.19 -11.40 -1.90
N GLY A 131 -10.08 -10.75 -2.67
CA GLY A 131 -10.19 -10.96 -4.11
C GLY A 131 -8.90 -10.56 -4.86
N GLY A 132 -8.28 -9.44 -4.49
CA GLY A 132 -7.00 -8.99 -5.04
C GLY A 132 -5.87 -9.97 -4.74
N TRP A 133 -5.79 -10.47 -3.50
CA TRP A 133 -4.80 -11.49 -3.13
C TRP A 133 -5.01 -12.81 -3.86
N LEU A 134 -6.26 -13.24 -4.06
CA LEU A 134 -6.58 -14.44 -4.87
C LEU A 134 -6.16 -14.25 -6.33
N PHE A 135 -6.39 -13.07 -6.90
CA PHE A 135 -5.97 -12.75 -8.26
C PHE A 135 -4.43 -12.80 -8.40
N ILE A 136 -3.70 -12.16 -7.49
CA ILE A 136 -2.23 -12.19 -7.46
C ILE A 136 -1.71 -13.63 -7.31
N SER A 137 -2.29 -14.41 -6.39
CA SER A 137 -1.90 -15.81 -6.17
C SER A 137 -2.15 -16.67 -7.41
N SER A 138 -3.27 -16.46 -8.11
CA SER A 138 -3.58 -17.16 -9.37
C SER A 138 -2.56 -16.84 -10.46
N GLY A 139 -2.18 -15.56 -10.59
CA GLY A 139 -1.13 -15.14 -11.52
C GLY A 139 0.24 -15.75 -11.21
N LEU A 140 0.62 -15.82 -9.93
CA LEU A 140 1.84 -16.47 -9.50
C LEU A 140 1.85 -17.98 -9.78
N LEU A 141 0.74 -18.67 -9.53
CA LEU A 141 0.62 -20.10 -9.86
C LEU A 141 0.72 -20.36 -11.36
N LEU A 142 0.05 -19.53 -12.18
CA LEU A 142 0.18 -19.60 -13.64
C LEU A 142 1.61 -19.33 -14.10
N LEU A 143 2.29 -18.34 -13.52
CA LEU A 143 3.69 -18.05 -13.81
C LEU A 143 4.58 -19.26 -13.50
N ILE A 144 4.43 -19.86 -12.33
CA ILE A 144 5.18 -21.07 -11.93
C ILE A 144 4.94 -22.21 -12.92
N ALA A 145 3.68 -22.44 -13.33
CA ALA A 145 3.33 -23.45 -14.31
C ALA A 145 4.01 -23.18 -15.66
N VAL A 146 3.95 -21.94 -16.15
CA VAL A 146 4.62 -21.50 -17.39
C VAL A 146 6.15 -21.69 -17.31
N LEU A 147 6.77 -21.28 -16.22
CA LEU A 147 8.22 -21.43 -16.03
C LEU A 147 8.64 -22.92 -16.01
N LYS A 148 7.83 -23.77 -15.35
CA LYS A 148 8.06 -25.21 -15.28
C LYS A 148 7.94 -25.85 -16.67
N GLU A 149 6.87 -25.59 -17.40
CA GLU A 149 6.64 -26.14 -18.75
C GLU A 149 7.64 -25.62 -19.77
N ASN A 150 8.09 -24.38 -19.64
CA ASN A 150 9.13 -23.80 -20.49
C ASN A 150 10.55 -24.30 -20.14
N LYS A 151 10.68 -25.23 -19.19
CA LYS A 151 11.97 -25.77 -18.72
C LYS A 151 12.95 -24.66 -18.29
N PHE A 152 12.42 -23.52 -17.85
CA PHE A 152 13.22 -22.37 -17.45
C PHE A 152 14.22 -22.73 -16.34
N PHE A 153 13.77 -23.49 -15.34
CA PHE A 153 14.62 -23.98 -14.26
C PHE A 153 15.72 -24.95 -14.71
N ASN A 154 15.52 -25.68 -15.83
CA ASN A 154 16.56 -26.56 -16.39
C ASN A 154 17.71 -25.81 -17.05
N ARG A 155 17.48 -24.55 -17.50
CA ARG A 155 18.53 -23.66 -17.98
C ARG A 155 19.47 -23.23 -16.87
N PHE A 156 18.95 -23.06 -15.65
CA PHE A 156 19.75 -22.70 -14.48
C PHE A 156 20.51 -23.89 -13.90
N LYS A 157 19.95 -25.12 -13.96
CA LYS A 157 20.66 -26.33 -13.55
C LYS A 157 21.93 -26.61 -14.38
N LYS A 158 21.97 -26.16 -15.65
CA LYS A 158 23.16 -26.28 -16.50
C LYS A 158 24.26 -25.25 -16.19
N LYS A 159 23.96 -24.18 -15.42
CA LYS A 159 24.91 -23.11 -15.08
C LYS A 159 25.45 -23.19 -13.65
N GLY A 160 25.47 -24.36 -13.02
CA GLY A 160 26.06 -24.57 -11.69
C GLY A 160 25.22 -24.03 -10.50
N PRO A 161 25.54 -24.43 -9.28
CA PRO A 161 24.77 -24.07 -8.08
C PRO A 161 24.82 -22.59 -7.70
N ILE A 162 25.71 -21.80 -8.29
CA ILE A 162 25.95 -20.38 -7.97
C ILE A 162 24.77 -19.47 -8.38
N ALA A 163 24.07 -19.78 -9.48
CA ALA A 163 22.99 -18.90 -9.99
C ALA A 163 21.70 -18.99 -9.17
N VAL A 164 21.41 -20.12 -8.53
CA VAL A 164 20.22 -20.30 -7.69
C VAL A 164 20.42 -19.64 -6.32
N ALA A 165 21.64 -19.66 -5.80
CA ALA A 165 22.01 -18.99 -4.54
C ALA A 165 21.87 -17.46 -4.67
N SER A 166 22.19 -16.87 -5.83
CA SER A 166 22.11 -15.42 -6.06
C SER A 166 20.67 -14.89 -6.08
N ILE A 167 19.70 -15.65 -6.59
CA ILE A 167 18.28 -15.25 -6.61
C ILE A 167 17.65 -15.40 -5.22
N ALA A 168 18.00 -16.45 -4.48
CA ALA A 168 17.57 -16.62 -3.09
C ALA A 168 18.18 -15.56 -2.17
N SER A 169 19.41 -15.12 -2.40
CA SER A 169 20.09 -14.07 -1.65
C SER A 169 19.45 -12.69 -1.85
N ILE A 170 18.91 -12.37 -3.03
CA ILE A 170 18.22 -11.11 -3.29
C ILE A 170 16.91 -11.01 -2.48
N PHE A 171 16.18 -12.12 -2.30
CA PHE A 171 14.98 -12.15 -1.46
C PHE A 171 15.27 -12.05 0.04
N LEU A 172 16.44 -12.46 0.49
CA LEU A 172 16.85 -12.38 1.90
C LEU A 172 17.43 -11.01 2.29
N LEU A 173 17.86 -10.19 1.34
CA LEU A 173 18.43 -8.87 1.60
C LEU A 173 17.36 -7.77 1.83
N VAL A 174 16.08 -8.01 1.57
CA VAL A 174 14.98 -7.07 1.84
C VAL A 174 14.57 -7.07 3.33
N SER A 175 15.14 -7.92 4.17
CA SER A 175 14.87 -8.00 5.61
C SER A 175 15.90 -7.30 6.49
N CYS A 176 16.60 -6.27 5.99
CA CYS A 176 17.38 -5.38 6.88
C CYS A 176 16.41 -4.50 7.67
N ARG A 177 15.93 -5.00 8.81
CA ARG A 177 15.36 -4.18 9.88
C ARG A 177 16.49 -3.36 10.47
N SER A 178 16.45 -2.04 10.30
CA SER A 178 17.27 -1.14 11.10
C SER A 178 16.85 -1.32 12.56
N ASN A 179 17.77 -1.77 13.42
CA ASN A 179 17.54 -1.87 14.86
C ASN A 179 17.74 -0.53 15.59
N GLY A 180 17.85 0.57 14.85
CA GLY A 180 18.12 1.93 15.36
C GLY A 180 17.12 2.95 14.86
N PRO A 181 17.22 4.20 15.34
CA PRO A 181 16.38 5.30 14.92
C PRO A 181 16.53 5.58 13.43
N VAL A 182 15.48 6.13 12.82
CA VAL A 182 15.41 6.41 11.38
C VAL A 182 15.42 7.94 11.20
N PRO A 183 16.23 8.51 10.30
CA PRO A 183 16.24 9.94 10.07
C PRO A 183 14.85 10.51 9.79
N VAL A 184 14.52 11.66 10.40
CA VAL A 184 13.26 12.37 10.15
C VAL A 184 13.42 13.26 8.92
N ILE A 185 12.44 13.24 8.04
CA ILE A 185 12.35 14.15 6.90
C ILE A 185 11.46 15.32 7.33
N LEU A 186 12.09 16.45 7.69
CA LEU A 186 11.41 17.66 8.14
C LEU A 186 10.35 18.10 7.11
N ASP A 187 9.26 18.65 7.60
CA ASP A 187 8.10 19.13 6.83
C ASP A 187 7.36 18.05 5.99
N LYS A 188 7.82 16.78 6.06
CA LYS A 188 7.17 15.64 5.39
C LYS A 188 6.72 14.57 6.36
N ASP A 189 7.55 14.22 7.34
CA ASP A 189 7.16 13.25 8.37
C ASP A 189 6.18 13.90 9.34
N ALA A 190 5.12 13.16 9.68
CA ALA A 190 4.11 13.62 10.63
C ALA A 190 4.31 12.99 12.00
N CYS A 191 4.04 13.77 13.03
CA CYS A 191 3.97 13.31 14.41
C CYS A 191 2.88 12.25 14.58
N GLU A 192 3.21 11.08 15.12
CA GLU A 192 2.23 10.00 15.26
C GLU A 192 1.09 10.33 16.23
N PHE A 193 1.31 11.22 17.20
CA PHE A 193 0.29 11.60 18.17
C PHE A 193 -0.59 12.76 17.70
N CYS A 194 0.01 13.94 17.43
CA CYS A 194 -0.75 15.16 17.10
C CYS A 194 -1.02 15.32 15.60
N LYS A 195 -0.41 14.48 14.74
CA LYS A 195 -0.56 14.46 13.28
C LYS A 195 -0.06 15.73 12.56
N MET A 196 0.63 16.64 13.26
CA MET A 196 1.30 17.78 12.65
C MET A 196 2.63 17.34 12.02
N ASN A 197 3.09 18.07 11.01
CA ASN A 197 4.40 17.81 10.42
C ASN A 197 5.51 18.17 11.43
N ILE A 198 6.55 17.35 11.45
CA ILE A 198 7.74 17.61 12.26
C ILE A 198 8.57 18.67 11.56
N SER A 199 8.67 19.85 12.16
CA SER A 199 9.30 21.03 11.56
C SER A 199 10.67 21.37 12.14
N ASP A 200 10.97 20.89 13.36
CA ASP A 200 12.24 21.17 14.04
C ASP A 200 12.95 19.86 14.45
N ALA A 201 14.18 19.69 13.93
CA ALA A 201 15.00 18.53 14.22
C ALA A 201 15.53 18.47 15.67
N HIS A 202 15.53 19.58 16.40
CA HIS A 202 16.06 19.62 17.77
C HIS A 202 15.06 19.02 18.78
N PHE A 203 13.76 19.10 18.50
CA PHE A 203 12.72 18.61 19.40
C PHE A 203 12.14 17.26 18.99
N MET A 204 12.50 16.77 17.78
CA MET A 204 12.02 15.49 17.28
C MET A 204 12.35 14.34 18.22
N THR A 205 11.44 13.38 18.32
CA THR A 205 11.64 12.17 19.13
C THR A 205 11.14 10.94 18.38
N GLU A 206 11.70 9.78 18.73
CA GLU A 206 11.29 8.49 18.18
C GLU A 206 11.07 7.43 19.27
N LEU A 207 10.07 6.59 19.07
CA LEU A 207 9.81 5.43 19.87
C LEU A 207 9.94 4.18 19.00
N ILE A 208 10.75 3.21 19.46
CA ILE A 208 10.92 1.94 18.76
C ILE A 208 10.26 0.83 19.58
N THR A 209 9.45 0.02 18.92
CA THR A 209 8.80 -1.14 19.55
C THR A 209 9.67 -2.39 19.52
N GLN A 210 9.37 -3.38 20.38
CA GLN A 210 10.01 -4.71 20.39
C GLN A 210 9.96 -5.40 19.01
N LYS A 211 8.92 -5.11 18.22
CA LYS A 211 8.78 -5.63 16.84
C LYS A 211 9.57 -4.82 15.81
N GLY A 212 10.32 -3.78 16.23
CA GLY A 212 11.13 -2.92 15.36
C GLY A 212 10.32 -1.93 14.54
N ARG A 213 9.10 -1.56 14.97
CA ARG A 213 8.34 -0.46 14.36
C ARG A 213 8.80 0.85 14.99
N VAL A 214 9.07 1.84 14.16
CA VAL A 214 9.50 3.18 14.56
C VAL A 214 8.30 4.12 14.46
N TYR A 215 8.08 4.94 15.51
CA TYR A 215 7.09 6.00 15.55
C TYR A 215 7.81 7.32 15.79
N LYS A 216 7.48 8.33 14.99
CA LYS A 216 8.10 9.64 14.99
C LYS A 216 7.18 10.69 15.63
N PHE A 217 7.75 11.62 16.37
CA PHE A 217 7.00 12.66 17.07
C PHE A 217 7.69 14.00 16.94
N ASP A 218 6.90 15.07 16.97
CA ASP A 218 7.36 16.45 16.87
C ASP A 218 8.11 16.90 18.13
N ASP A 219 7.63 16.44 19.29
CA ASP A 219 8.26 16.70 20.58
C ASP A 219 8.13 15.54 21.56
N ILE A 220 8.83 15.67 22.71
CA ILE A 220 8.84 14.67 23.77
C ILE A 220 7.46 14.48 24.43
N SER A 221 6.65 15.55 24.55
CA SER A 221 5.32 15.44 25.15
C SER A 221 4.38 14.59 24.29
N CYS A 222 4.47 14.71 22.97
CA CYS A 222 3.73 13.89 22.04
C CYS A 222 4.15 12.40 22.13
N MET A 223 5.44 12.13 22.25
CA MET A 223 5.96 10.78 22.43
C MET A 223 5.50 10.14 23.75
N LEU A 224 5.57 10.90 24.87
CA LEU A 224 5.14 10.39 26.17
C LEU A 224 3.64 10.13 26.23
N LYS A 225 2.81 11.03 25.71
CA LYS A 225 1.35 10.81 25.61
C LYS A 225 1.01 9.61 24.75
N TYR A 226 1.72 9.41 23.64
CA TYR A 226 1.55 8.21 22.83
C TYR A 226 1.96 6.94 23.57
N ALA A 227 3.07 6.98 24.30
CA ALA A 227 3.56 5.85 25.10
C ALA A 227 2.58 5.41 26.21
N GLU A 228 1.75 6.35 26.72
CA GLU A 228 0.69 6.04 27.69
C GLU A 228 -0.48 5.26 27.06
N THR A 229 -0.69 5.41 25.75
CA THR A 229 -1.77 4.73 25.01
C THR A 229 -1.40 3.32 24.56
N VAL A 230 -0.12 2.98 24.61
CA VAL A 230 0.42 1.70 24.13
C VAL A 230 0.84 0.84 25.33
N ASP A 231 0.68 -0.47 25.22
CA ASP A 231 1.17 -1.41 26.25
C ASP A 231 2.69 -1.24 26.43
N LYS A 232 3.11 -0.91 27.65
CA LYS A 232 4.51 -0.65 28.00
C LYS A 232 5.45 -1.80 27.65
N GLY A 233 4.97 -3.03 27.64
CA GLY A 233 5.73 -4.21 27.25
C GLY A 233 6.07 -4.25 25.75
N THR A 234 5.44 -3.43 24.93
CA THR A 234 5.72 -3.37 23.49
C THR A 234 6.83 -2.37 23.11
N ILE A 235 7.18 -1.46 24.01
CA ILE A 235 8.18 -0.42 23.78
C ILE A 235 9.57 -0.98 24.04
N LYS A 236 10.51 -0.73 23.14
CA LYS A 236 11.90 -1.16 23.24
C LYS A 236 12.83 -0.03 23.66
N ASN A 237 12.83 1.09 22.94
CA ASN A 237 13.70 2.25 23.17
C ASN A 237 12.97 3.56 22.87
N PHE A 238 13.42 4.60 23.55
CA PHE A 238 13.07 6.00 23.29
C PHE A 238 14.30 6.75 22.78
N TYR A 239 14.12 7.58 21.78
CA TYR A 239 15.18 8.41 21.20
C TYR A 239 14.75 9.87 21.17
N VAL A 240 15.69 10.76 21.39
CA VAL A 240 15.50 12.22 21.34
C VAL A 240 16.48 12.84 20.34
N GLY A 241 16.12 13.96 19.73
CA GLY A 241 16.97 14.68 18.82
C GLY A 241 18.26 15.17 19.50
N ASN A 242 19.37 15.09 18.79
CA ASN A 242 20.64 15.61 19.26
C ASN A 242 20.70 17.14 19.00
N VAL A 243 20.82 17.94 20.06
CA VAL A 243 20.89 19.41 19.95
C VAL A 243 22.16 19.88 19.23
N GLU A 244 23.27 19.14 19.34
CA GLU A 244 24.53 19.48 18.69
C GLU A 244 24.60 19.12 17.23
N LYS A 245 23.82 18.07 16.81
CA LYS A 245 23.85 17.54 15.45
C LYS A 245 22.45 17.36 14.92
N SER A 246 22.07 18.25 14.03
CA SER A 246 20.76 18.20 13.39
C SER A 246 20.50 16.85 12.74
N ASN A 247 19.30 16.29 12.98
CA ASN A 247 18.81 15.03 12.44
C ASN A 247 19.57 13.75 12.87
N GLU A 248 20.31 13.82 13.98
CA GLU A 248 20.81 12.66 14.72
C GLU A 248 19.97 12.41 15.96
N PHE A 249 19.86 11.16 16.36
CA PHE A 249 19.15 10.74 17.56
C PHE A 249 20.10 10.21 18.60
N ILE A 250 19.82 10.49 19.86
CA ILE A 250 20.47 9.90 21.04
C ILE A 250 19.44 9.08 21.81
N ASP A 251 19.89 8.01 22.45
CA ASP A 251 19.02 7.25 23.35
C ASP A 251 18.61 8.12 24.53
N ALA A 252 17.31 8.22 24.80
CA ALA A 252 16.78 9.09 25.84
C ALA A 252 17.27 8.74 27.25
N THR A 253 17.76 7.52 27.46
CA THR A 253 18.32 7.09 28.75
C THR A 253 19.75 7.57 28.98
N THR A 254 20.44 8.00 27.93
CA THR A 254 21.83 8.49 27.94
C THR A 254 21.98 9.96 27.57
N ALA A 255 20.86 10.65 27.31
CA ALA A 255 20.80 12.05 26.90
C ALA A 255 20.92 12.99 28.12
N TRP A 256 22.15 13.16 28.64
CA TRP A 256 22.50 14.08 29.73
C TRP A 256 23.59 15.03 29.28
#